data_2344f1d6270b2a6d96ae0d06547186dc
#
_entry.id   2344f1d6270b2a6d96ae0d06547186dc
#
_cell.length_a   1.000
_cell.length_b   1.000
_cell.length_c   1.000
_cell.angle_alpha   90.00
_cell.angle_beta   90.00
_cell.angle_gamma   90.00
#
_symmetry.space_group_name_H-M   'P 1'
#
loop_
_entity.id
_entity.type
_entity.pdbx_description
1 polymer ?
#
loop_
_entity_poly.entity_id
_entity_poly.type
_entity_poly.pdbx_seq_one_letter_code
_entity_poly.pdbx_strand_id
1 'polypeptide(L)'
;YVESLASYARMFLGRMDKPDVDEITGLSPAISIDQKTTSHNPRSTVGTVTEIYDYLRLLYARVGVPHCPVCGRVISQQTVDEMVDAVLKLEEGTKFMVLAPVVRQRKGTQQKELEAARRAGYARVKIDGNLYDLDEEITLEKNIKHTVEVVVDRLALRKGIRGRLADSLETALALTGGVAEVEVVGGEVMTFSQNFACPEHGISISDLSPRLFSFNNPLGAC
;
A
#
# COMPACT_ATOMS: atom_id res chain seq x y z
N TYR A 1 -40.15 -36.35 -3.02
CA TYR A 1 -39.07 -35.93 -2.10
C TYR A 1 -38.56 -34.53 -2.40
N VAL A 2 -38.24 -34.19 -3.66
CA VAL A 2 -37.80 -32.84 -4.05
C VAL A 2 -38.91 -31.80 -3.81
N GLU A 3 -40.18 -32.16 -3.97
CA GLU A 3 -41.32 -31.27 -3.72
C GLU A 3 -41.52 -30.95 -2.24
N SER A 4 -41.03 -31.80 -1.33
CA SER A 4 -41.07 -31.54 0.12
C SER A 4 -40.00 -30.59 0.62
N LEU A 5 -39.02 -30.24 -0.21
CA LEU A 5 -37.95 -29.30 0.13
C LEU A 5 -38.44 -27.85 0.06
N ALA A 6 -37.88 -27.00 0.91
CA ALA A 6 -38.12 -25.56 0.88
C ALA A 6 -37.83 -24.99 -0.52
N SER A 7 -38.61 -23.94 -0.94
CA SER A 7 -38.46 -23.32 -2.26
C SER A 7 -37.05 -22.87 -2.58
N TYR A 8 -36.31 -22.44 -1.57
CA TYR A 8 -34.89 -22.08 -1.68
C TYR A 8 -34.00 -23.26 -2.07
N ALA A 9 -34.17 -24.43 -1.41
CA ALA A 9 -33.40 -25.64 -1.71
C ALA A 9 -33.68 -26.17 -3.13
N ARG A 10 -34.92 -26.03 -3.59
CA ARG A 10 -35.34 -26.42 -4.96
C ARG A 10 -34.66 -25.60 -6.05
N MET A 11 -34.33 -24.33 -5.82
CA MET A 11 -33.63 -23.49 -6.79
C MET A 11 -32.19 -23.99 -7.06
N PHE A 12 -31.57 -24.67 -6.10
CA PHE A 12 -30.21 -25.21 -6.28
C PHE A 12 -30.18 -26.61 -6.93
N LEU A 13 -31.26 -27.36 -6.87
CA LEU A 13 -31.33 -28.72 -7.42
C LEU A 13 -31.65 -28.76 -8.91
N GLY A 14 -32.02 -27.60 -9.50
CA GLY A 14 -32.43 -27.55 -10.90
C GLY A 14 -33.80 -28.22 -11.14
N ARG A 15 -34.26 -28.19 -12.37
CA ARG A 15 -35.47 -28.90 -12.80
C ARG A 15 -35.06 -30.36 -13.05
N MET A 16 -35.54 -31.26 -12.16
CA MET A 16 -35.47 -32.69 -12.43
C MET A 16 -36.72 -33.10 -13.19
N ASP A 17 -36.52 -33.81 -14.29
CA ASP A 17 -37.64 -34.45 -15.00
C ASP A 17 -38.26 -35.50 -14.11
N LYS A 18 -39.59 -35.53 -14.07
CA LYS A 18 -40.32 -36.57 -13.33
C LYS A 18 -40.16 -37.90 -14.08
N PRO A 19 -39.90 -38.98 -13.37
CA PRO A 19 -39.91 -40.30 -14.02
C PRO A 19 -41.30 -40.63 -14.54
N ASP A 20 -41.38 -41.26 -15.69
CA ASP A 20 -42.61 -41.70 -16.34
C ASP A 20 -43.10 -42.98 -15.72
N VAL A 21 -43.75 -42.86 -14.55
CA VAL A 21 -44.28 -43.97 -13.75
C VAL A 21 -45.59 -43.56 -13.12
N ASP A 22 -46.54 -44.49 -13.02
CA ASP A 22 -47.87 -44.25 -12.44
C ASP A 22 -47.82 -44.10 -10.91
N GLU A 23 -47.02 -44.94 -10.22
CA GLU A 23 -46.89 -44.95 -8.76
C GLU A 23 -45.56 -45.48 -8.34
N ILE A 24 -44.97 -44.91 -7.25
CA ILE A 24 -43.78 -45.40 -6.58
C ILE A 24 -44.10 -45.58 -5.09
N THR A 25 -44.10 -46.82 -4.62
CA THR A 25 -44.40 -47.19 -3.22
C THR A 25 -43.22 -47.92 -2.59
N GLY A 26 -43.14 -47.91 -1.25
CA GLY A 26 -42.16 -48.70 -0.49
C GLY A 26 -40.73 -48.12 -0.50
N LEU A 27 -40.55 -46.87 -0.89
CA LEU A 27 -39.22 -46.23 -0.81
C LEU A 27 -38.85 -45.94 0.65
N SER A 28 -37.69 -46.46 1.05
CA SER A 28 -37.04 -46.05 2.29
C SER A 28 -36.56 -44.61 2.17
N PRO A 29 -36.41 -43.89 3.30
CA PRO A 29 -35.74 -42.56 3.27
C PRO A 29 -34.41 -42.67 2.58
N ALA A 30 -34.23 -41.92 1.49
CA ALA A 30 -32.98 -41.86 0.74
C ALA A 30 -32.13 -40.67 1.18
N ILE A 31 -30.87 -40.91 1.43
CA ILE A 31 -29.85 -39.89 1.66
C ILE A 31 -28.97 -39.86 0.42
N SER A 32 -28.97 -38.75 -0.29
CA SER A 32 -28.00 -38.52 -1.36
C SER A 32 -26.80 -37.75 -0.80
N ILE A 33 -25.63 -38.33 -0.92
CA ILE A 33 -24.37 -37.66 -0.59
C ILE A 33 -23.67 -37.44 -1.93
N ASP A 34 -23.62 -36.23 -2.36
CA ASP A 34 -22.96 -35.85 -3.59
C ASP A 34 -21.63 -35.13 -3.33
N GLN A 35 -20.62 -35.48 -4.10
CA GLN A 35 -19.35 -34.77 -4.02
C GLN A 35 -19.51 -33.40 -4.63
N LYS A 36 -19.20 -32.35 -3.86
CA LYS A 36 -19.25 -30.97 -4.32
C LYS A 36 -18.16 -30.74 -5.36
N THR A 37 -18.49 -30.93 -6.64
CA THR A 37 -17.51 -30.89 -7.74
C THR A 37 -17.13 -29.50 -8.17
N THR A 38 -18.06 -28.53 -8.14
CA THR A 38 -17.78 -27.12 -8.48
C THR A 38 -18.71 -26.20 -7.71
N SER A 39 -18.15 -25.12 -7.19
CA SER A 39 -18.95 -24.02 -6.64
C SER A 39 -19.06 -22.93 -7.71
N HIS A 40 -20.29 -22.51 -8.04
CA HIS A 40 -20.52 -21.35 -8.89
C HIS A 40 -20.24 -20.02 -8.16
N ASN A 41 -19.92 -20.07 -6.87
CA ASN A 41 -19.54 -18.90 -6.11
C ASN A 41 -18.01 -18.72 -6.18
N PRO A 42 -17.50 -17.65 -6.82
CA PRO A 42 -16.06 -17.40 -6.96
C PRO A 42 -15.34 -17.25 -5.61
N ARG A 43 -16.08 -16.99 -4.53
CA ARG A 43 -15.53 -16.89 -3.16
C ARG A 43 -15.45 -18.23 -2.43
N SER A 44 -16.05 -19.30 -2.98
CA SER A 44 -16.05 -20.64 -2.40
C SER A 44 -14.94 -21.47 -3.04
N THR A 45 -13.75 -21.40 -2.49
CA THR A 45 -12.59 -22.20 -2.89
C THR A 45 -12.38 -23.36 -1.92
N VAL A 46 -11.58 -24.37 -2.30
CA VAL A 46 -11.18 -25.45 -1.40
C VAL A 46 -10.61 -24.89 -0.10
N GLY A 47 -9.75 -23.86 -0.19
CA GLY A 47 -9.14 -23.24 0.97
C GLY A 47 -10.14 -22.63 1.95
N THR A 48 -11.26 -22.03 1.44
CA THR A 48 -12.30 -21.47 2.31
C THR A 48 -13.22 -22.52 2.91
N VAL A 49 -13.48 -23.62 2.19
CA VAL A 49 -14.35 -24.71 2.66
C VAL A 49 -13.64 -25.58 3.70
N THR A 50 -12.32 -25.73 3.60
CA THR A 50 -11.48 -26.52 4.52
C THR A 50 -10.90 -25.71 5.66
N GLU A 51 -11.24 -24.43 5.77
CA GLU A 51 -10.70 -23.45 6.75
C GLU A 51 -9.18 -23.20 6.61
N ILE A 52 -8.48 -23.82 5.68
CA ILE A 52 -7.05 -23.61 5.41
C ILE A 52 -6.78 -22.13 5.13
N TYR A 53 -7.71 -21.47 4.45
CA TYR A 53 -7.59 -20.06 4.12
C TYR A 53 -7.54 -19.15 5.35
N ASP A 54 -8.20 -19.51 6.45
CA ASP A 54 -8.16 -18.74 7.69
C ASP A 54 -6.78 -18.78 8.35
N TYR A 55 -6.12 -19.94 8.29
CA TYR A 55 -4.72 -20.06 8.73
C TYR A 55 -3.78 -19.27 7.82
N LEU A 56 -3.97 -19.34 6.50
CA LEU A 56 -3.17 -18.57 5.55
C LEU A 56 -3.31 -17.06 5.75
N ARG A 57 -4.51 -16.55 5.96
CA ARG A 57 -4.75 -15.13 6.26
C ARG A 57 -3.98 -14.69 7.51
N LEU A 58 -4.02 -15.50 8.57
CA LEU A 58 -3.29 -15.20 9.80
C LEU A 58 -1.78 -15.25 9.58
N LEU A 59 -1.30 -16.27 8.86
CA LEU A 59 0.11 -16.43 8.53
C LEU A 59 0.64 -15.22 7.76
N TYR A 60 0.00 -14.87 6.64
CA TYR A 60 0.43 -13.74 5.81
C TYR A 60 0.33 -12.38 6.53
N ALA A 61 -0.69 -12.20 7.38
CA ALA A 61 -0.81 -10.98 8.17
C ALA A 61 0.26 -10.83 9.25
N ARG A 62 0.83 -11.96 9.76
CA ARG A 62 1.79 -11.92 10.88
C ARG A 62 3.24 -12.01 10.45
N VAL A 63 3.54 -12.79 9.43
CA VAL A 63 4.93 -13.04 8.97
C VAL A 63 5.14 -12.74 7.48
N GLY A 64 4.08 -12.37 6.76
CA GLY A 64 4.18 -12.00 5.36
C GLY A 64 5.01 -10.73 5.17
N VAL A 65 5.88 -10.73 4.17
CA VAL A 65 6.66 -9.56 3.77
C VAL A 65 6.00 -8.97 2.52
N PRO A 66 5.41 -7.77 2.60
CA PRO A 66 4.76 -7.17 1.45
C PRO A 66 5.78 -6.65 0.45
N HIS A 67 5.48 -6.88 -0.83
CA HIS A 67 6.28 -6.39 -1.93
C HIS A 67 5.45 -5.46 -2.82
N CYS A 68 6.10 -4.47 -3.41
CA CYS A 68 5.47 -3.61 -4.40
C CYS A 68 5.12 -4.43 -5.65
N PRO A 69 3.85 -4.42 -6.11
CA PRO A 69 3.45 -5.20 -7.28
C PRO A 69 4.05 -4.68 -8.59
N VAL A 70 4.60 -3.46 -8.61
CA VAL A 70 5.19 -2.85 -9.80
C VAL A 70 6.70 -3.12 -9.89
N CYS A 71 7.44 -2.83 -8.81
CA CYS A 71 8.91 -2.96 -8.82
C CYS A 71 9.45 -4.16 -8.02
N GLY A 72 8.60 -4.93 -7.33
CA GLY A 72 9.01 -6.07 -6.50
C GLY A 72 9.75 -5.72 -5.21
N ARG A 73 10.01 -4.43 -4.95
CA ARG A 73 10.72 -4.00 -3.74
C ARG A 73 9.91 -4.32 -2.49
N VAL A 74 10.59 -4.73 -1.43
CA VAL A 74 10.00 -4.91 -0.10
C VAL A 74 9.41 -3.58 0.37
N ILE A 75 8.16 -3.64 0.85
CA ILE A 75 7.49 -2.53 1.50
C ILE A 75 7.63 -2.74 3.00
N SER A 76 8.41 -1.89 3.67
CA SER A 76 8.60 -1.93 5.12
C SER A 76 8.24 -0.60 5.74
N GLN A 77 7.82 -0.65 6.99
CA GLN A 77 7.68 0.52 7.83
C GLN A 77 9.03 0.74 8.52
N GLN A 78 9.50 1.98 8.51
CA GLN A 78 10.75 2.36 9.15
C GLN A 78 10.49 3.35 10.28
N THR A 79 11.15 3.17 11.40
CA THR A 79 11.17 4.16 12.48
C THR A 79 12.15 5.29 12.14
N VAL A 80 11.97 6.48 12.74
CA VAL A 80 12.90 7.60 12.54
C VAL A 80 14.32 7.22 12.96
N ASP A 81 14.47 6.44 14.02
CA ASP A 81 15.78 5.96 14.47
C ASP A 81 16.48 5.08 13.44
N GLU A 82 15.75 4.17 12.79
CA GLU A 82 16.29 3.33 11.71
C GLU A 82 16.69 4.15 10.48
N MET A 83 15.91 5.20 10.15
CA MET A 83 16.25 6.13 9.07
C MET A 83 17.53 6.91 9.39
N VAL A 84 17.64 7.44 10.61
CA VAL A 84 18.82 8.13 11.10
C VAL A 84 20.04 7.20 11.06
N ASP A 85 19.92 5.97 11.56
CA ASP A 85 20.99 4.99 11.56
C ASP A 85 21.45 4.61 10.14
N ALA A 86 20.52 4.60 9.17
CA ALA A 86 20.86 4.37 7.77
C ALA A 86 21.69 5.54 7.19
N VAL A 87 21.31 6.79 7.48
CA VAL A 87 22.03 7.98 7.01
C VAL A 87 23.41 8.10 7.70
N LEU A 88 23.52 7.72 8.98
CA LEU A 88 24.77 7.75 9.73
C LEU A 88 25.83 6.74 9.24
N LYS A 89 25.47 5.80 8.36
CA LYS A 89 26.42 4.90 7.69
C LYS A 89 27.22 5.55 6.56
N LEU A 90 26.81 6.75 6.13
CA LEU A 90 27.57 7.53 5.14
C LEU A 90 28.92 7.96 5.71
N GLU A 91 29.88 8.31 4.85
CA GLU A 91 31.19 8.78 5.26
C GLU A 91 31.12 10.15 5.97
N GLU A 92 31.98 10.36 6.96
CA GLU A 92 32.07 11.62 7.68
C GLU A 92 32.43 12.76 6.70
N GLY A 93 31.75 13.89 6.80
CA GLY A 93 31.88 15.01 5.89
C GLY A 93 30.94 15.00 4.69
N THR A 94 30.24 13.90 4.44
CA THR A 94 29.26 13.82 3.35
C THR A 94 28.18 14.90 3.52
N LYS A 95 27.96 15.69 2.45
CA LYS A 95 26.91 16.71 2.39
C LYS A 95 25.66 16.09 1.80
N PHE A 96 24.52 16.35 2.41
CA PHE A 96 23.23 15.84 1.96
C PHE A 96 22.08 16.80 2.27
N MET A 97 20.96 16.61 1.60
CA MET A 97 19.71 17.33 1.80
C MET A 97 18.65 16.39 2.33
N VAL A 98 17.85 16.85 3.30
CA VAL A 98 16.63 16.19 3.72
C VAL A 98 15.49 16.82 2.93
N LEU A 99 14.77 15.99 2.19
CA LEU A 99 13.74 16.40 1.25
C LEU A 99 12.39 15.82 1.65
N ALA A 100 11.35 16.62 1.48
CA ALA A 100 9.96 16.20 1.64
C ALA A 100 9.26 16.16 0.26
N PRO A 101 9.04 15.00 -0.35
CA PRO A 101 8.38 14.88 -1.66
C PRO A 101 6.87 15.11 -1.54
N VAL A 102 6.45 16.38 -1.63
CA VAL A 102 5.04 16.78 -1.49
C VAL A 102 4.20 16.50 -2.75
N VAL A 103 4.86 16.42 -3.91
CA VAL A 103 4.24 16.04 -5.19
C VAL A 103 5.12 15.01 -5.88
N ARG A 104 4.52 13.90 -6.33
CA ARG A 104 5.21 12.85 -7.09
C ARG A 104 4.50 12.60 -8.41
N GLN A 105 5.20 12.83 -9.52
CA GLN A 105 4.76 12.51 -10.89
C GLN A 105 3.30 12.93 -11.19
N ARG A 106 2.88 14.13 -10.71
CA ARG A 106 1.52 14.63 -10.86
C ARG A 106 1.48 15.79 -11.85
N LYS A 107 0.52 15.79 -12.77
CA LYS A 107 0.26 16.89 -13.68
C LYS A 107 -0.33 18.08 -12.94
N GLY A 108 -0.02 19.30 -13.43
CA GLY A 108 -0.55 20.53 -12.88
C GLY A 108 0.54 21.53 -12.56
N THR A 109 0.16 22.77 -12.32
CA THR A 109 1.08 23.86 -12.00
C THR A 109 1.63 23.83 -10.58
N GLN A 110 1.11 22.94 -9.72
CA GLN A 110 1.49 22.72 -8.32
C GLN A 110 1.58 24.00 -7.46
N GLN A 111 0.91 25.09 -7.86
CA GLN A 111 0.97 26.39 -7.20
C GLN A 111 0.52 26.33 -5.74
N LYS A 112 -0.50 25.50 -5.45
CA LYS A 112 -1.00 25.33 -4.09
C LYS A 112 0.05 24.77 -3.14
N GLU A 113 0.80 23.78 -3.60
CA GLU A 113 1.87 23.12 -2.83
C GLU A 113 3.09 24.04 -2.68
N LEU A 114 3.45 24.79 -3.74
CA LEU A 114 4.53 25.79 -3.68
C LEU A 114 4.19 26.93 -2.73
N GLU A 115 2.95 27.46 -2.77
CA GLU A 115 2.50 28.48 -1.84
C GLU A 115 2.43 27.95 -0.40
N ALA A 116 2.01 26.72 -0.18
CA ALA A 116 1.99 26.10 1.15
C ALA A 116 3.40 26.01 1.73
N ALA A 117 4.38 25.58 0.93
CA ALA A 117 5.79 25.54 1.33
C ALA A 117 6.34 26.93 1.65
N ARG A 118 6.01 27.95 0.82
CA ARG A 118 6.40 29.33 1.05
C ARG A 118 5.81 29.90 2.36
N ARG A 119 4.53 29.67 2.62
CA ARG A 119 3.85 30.09 3.86
C ARG A 119 4.42 29.40 5.10
N ALA A 120 4.87 28.17 4.96
CA ALA A 120 5.51 27.43 6.04
C ALA A 120 6.96 27.88 6.32
N GLY A 121 7.50 28.82 5.52
CA GLY A 121 8.81 29.43 5.71
C GLY A 121 9.97 28.65 5.12
N TYR A 122 9.71 27.69 4.24
CA TYR A 122 10.79 27.00 3.51
C TYR A 122 11.38 27.92 2.45
N ALA A 123 12.70 27.88 2.31
CA ALA A 123 13.42 28.75 1.36
C ALA A 123 13.55 28.13 -0.03
N ARG A 124 13.58 26.79 -0.11
CA ARG A 124 13.92 26.08 -1.35
C ARG A 124 13.06 24.86 -1.61
N VAL A 125 12.87 24.60 -2.90
CA VAL A 125 12.27 23.38 -3.41
C VAL A 125 13.16 22.80 -4.50
N LYS A 126 13.09 21.48 -4.65
CA LYS A 126 13.66 20.78 -5.80
C LYS A 126 12.51 20.34 -6.69
N ILE A 127 12.56 20.67 -7.96
CA ILE A 127 11.52 20.36 -8.94
C ILE A 127 12.19 19.62 -10.11
N ASP A 128 11.74 18.42 -10.37
CA ASP A 128 12.27 17.56 -11.45
C ASP A 128 13.80 17.47 -11.45
N GLY A 129 14.38 17.41 -10.25
CA GLY A 129 15.84 17.32 -10.05
C GLY A 129 16.57 18.66 -9.93
N ASN A 130 15.93 19.81 -10.22
CA ASN A 130 16.55 21.13 -10.16
C ASN A 130 16.14 21.88 -8.90
N LEU A 131 17.08 22.59 -8.28
CA LEU A 131 16.82 23.45 -7.11
C LEU A 131 16.32 24.83 -7.53
N TYR A 132 15.27 25.30 -6.85
CA TYR A 132 14.67 26.63 -7.02
C TYR A 132 14.54 27.30 -5.66
N ASP A 133 14.73 28.59 -5.63
CA ASP A 133 14.41 29.40 -4.46
C ASP A 133 12.90 29.73 -4.48
N LEU A 134 12.21 29.54 -3.34
CA LEU A 134 10.77 29.78 -3.26
C LEU A 134 10.41 31.28 -3.33
N ASP A 135 11.37 32.21 -3.17
CA ASP A 135 11.16 33.63 -3.33
C ASP A 135 11.03 34.02 -4.82
N GLU A 136 11.49 33.17 -5.73
CA GLU A 136 11.35 33.38 -7.17
C GLU A 136 9.97 32.92 -7.67
N GLU A 137 9.55 33.49 -8.82
CA GLU A 137 8.33 33.04 -9.50
C GLU A 137 8.58 31.74 -10.24
N ILE A 138 7.96 30.66 -9.74
CA ILE A 138 8.09 29.31 -10.31
C ILE A 138 6.84 29.03 -11.13
N THR A 139 7.00 28.85 -12.43
CA THR A 139 5.91 28.46 -13.34
C THR A 139 6.16 27.06 -13.88
N LEU A 140 5.19 26.15 -13.64
CA LEU A 140 5.25 24.76 -14.11
C LEU A 140 4.20 24.51 -15.19
N GLU A 141 4.54 23.66 -16.15
CA GLU A 141 3.66 23.29 -17.25
C GLU A 141 2.53 22.38 -16.78
N LYS A 142 1.27 22.78 -17.01
CA LYS A 142 0.07 22.05 -16.54
C LYS A 142 -0.04 20.62 -17.06
N ASN A 143 0.46 20.34 -18.25
CA ASN A 143 0.27 19.06 -18.94
C ASN A 143 1.41 18.06 -18.70
N ILE A 144 2.51 18.49 -18.09
CA ILE A 144 3.66 17.66 -17.74
C ILE A 144 3.50 17.14 -16.31
N LYS A 145 4.05 15.98 -16.05
CA LYS A 145 4.12 15.42 -14.70
C LYS A 145 5.34 16.00 -14.00
N HIS A 146 5.11 16.60 -12.84
CA HIS A 146 6.17 17.18 -12.01
C HIS A 146 6.31 16.41 -10.69
N THR A 147 7.54 16.39 -10.19
CA THR A 147 7.88 15.97 -8.83
C THR A 147 8.38 17.21 -8.08
N VAL A 148 7.76 17.53 -6.93
CA VAL A 148 8.13 18.70 -6.11
C VAL A 148 8.53 18.20 -4.73
N GLU A 149 9.75 18.50 -4.33
CA GLU A 149 10.36 18.13 -3.06
C GLU A 149 10.74 19.40 -2.30
N VAL A 150 10.19 19.57 -1.10
CA VAL A 150 10.57 20.69 -0.23
C VAL A 150 11.92 20.38 0.42
N VAL A 151 12.87 21.28 0.36
CA VAL A 151 14.15 21.14 1.05
C VAL A 151 13.95 21.53 2.52
N VAL A 152 13.91 20.51 3.39
CA VAL A 152 13.70 20.69 4.83
C VAL A 152 14.97 21.16 5.51
N ASP A 153 16.10 20.49 5.21
CA ASP A 153 17.40 20.86 5.78
C ASP A 153 18.55 20.48 4.82
N ARG A 154 19.68 21.15 5.01
CA ARG A 154 20.95 20.88 4.30
C ARG A 154 22.03 20.63 5.34
N LEU A 155 22.51 19.42 5.40
CA LEU A 155 23.39 18.94 6.47
C LEU A 155 24.71 18.40 5.91
N ALA A 156 25.70 18.37 6.79
CA ALA A 156 26.93 17.61 6.55
C ALA A 156 27.12 16.61 7.68
N LEU A 157 27.45 15.38 7.35
CA LEU A 157 27.65 14.33 8.34
C LEU A 157 28.83 14.66 9.24
N ARG A 158 28.57 14.82 10.54
CA ARG A 158 29.56 15.11 11.57
C ARG A 158 29.10 14.54 12.92
N LYS A 159 30.04 14.40 13.83
CA LYS A 159 29.72 13.97 15.22
C LYS A 159 28.65 14.87 15.84
N GLY A 160 27.65 14.27 16.46
CA GLY A 160 26.56 14.97 17.13
C GLY A 160 25.40 15.44 16.24
N ILE A 161 25.38 15.10 14.92
CA ILE A 161 24.31 15.48 14.00
C ILE A 161 22.98 14.75 14.24
N ARG A 162 23.00 13.61 15.00
CA ARG A 162 21.86 12.68 15.16
C ARG A 162 20.54 13.38 15.50
N GLY A 163 20.52 14.25 16.51
CA GLY A 163 19.31 14.94 16.94
C GLY A 163 18.73 15.83 15.82
N ARG A 164 19.57 16.69 15.22
CA ARG A 164 19.13 17.57 14.13
C ARG A 164 18.66 16.79 12.90
N LEU A 165 19.30 15.67 12.58
CA LEU A 165 18.87 14.81 11.48
C LEU A 165 17.51 14.16 11.79
N ALA A 166 17.28 13.71 13.02
CA ALA A 166 15.99 13.16 13.45
C ALA A 166 14.87 14.20 13.33
N ASP A 167 15.08 15.42 13.85
CA ASP A 167 14.12 16.52 13.77
C ASP A 167 13.78 16.88 12.30
N SER A 168 14.80 16.90 11.43
CA SER A 168 14.61 17.19 10.00
C SER A 168 13.83 16.08 9.29
N LEU A 169 14.11 14.80 9.62
CA LEU A 169 13.34 13.66 9.06
C LEU A 169 11.91 13.67 9.56
N GLU A 170 11.65 13.90 10.85
CA GLU A 170 10.30 14.02 11.39
C GLU A 170 9.51 15.13 10.71
N THR A 171 10.14 16.28 10.47
CA THR A 171 9.53 17.38 9.74
C THR A 171 9.17 17.00 8.32
N ALA A 172 10.08 16.33 7.59
CA ALA A 172 9.83 15.85 6.24
C ALA A 172 8.69 14.83 6.18
N LEU A 173 8.67 13.88 7.12
CA LEU A 173 7.63 12.87 7.25
C LEU A 173 6.25 13.48 7.55
N ALA A 174 6.20 14.49 8.42
CA ALA A 174 4.96 15.21 8.74
C ALA A 174 4.39 15.95 7.52
N LEU A 175 5.24 16.59 6.70
CA LEU A 175 4.83 17.30 5.49
C LEU A 175 4.23 16.40 4.42
N THR A 176 4.70 15.17 4.32
CA THR A 176 4.36 14.24 3.23
C THR A 176 3.34 13.18 3.63
N GLY A 177 3.02 13.09 4.92
CA GLY A 177 2.21 12.01 5.46
C GLY A 177 2.98 10.68 5.58
N GLY A 178 4.30 10.75 5.81
CA GLY A 178 5.10 9.59 6.18
C GLY A 178 6.19 9.15 5.20
N VAL A 179 6.61 10.02 4.30
CA VAL A 179 7.73 9.76 3.38
C VAL A 179 8.77 10.87 3.48
N ALA A 180 10.05 10.49 3.54
CA ALA A 180 11.18 11.41 3.51
C ALA A 180 12.26 10.92 2.55
N GLU A 181 13.04 11.82 1.98
CA GLU A 181 14.18 11.52 1.14
C GLU A 181 15.43 12.20 1.67
N VAL A 182 16.55 11.48 1.58
CA VAL A 182 17.87 12.02 1.87
C VAL A 182 18.72 11.89 0.62
N GLU A 183 19.06 13.02 0.02
CA GLU A 183 19.86 13.09 -1.19
C GLU A 183 21.30 13.51 -0.85
N VAL A 184 22.23 12.64 -1.16
CA VAL A 184 23.67 12.94 -1.09
C VAL A 184 24.02 13.88 -2.25
N VAL A 185 24.72 14.97 -1.96
CA VAL A 185 25.11 15.95 -3.00
C VAL A 185 26.03 15.27 -4.02
N GLY A 186 25.53 15.13 -5.24
CA GLY A 186 26.22 14.42 -6.33
C GLY A 186 26.23 12.91 -6.23
N GLY A 187 25.38 12.33 -5.38
CA GLY A 187 25.28 10.90 -5.12
C GLY A 187 23.87 10.34 -5.16
N GLU A 188 23.65 9.31 -4.39
CA GLU A 188 22.39 8.56 -4.36
C GLU A 188 21.31 9.25 -3.52
N VAL A 189 20.05 8.92 -3.82
CA VAL A 189 18.89 9.30 -3.03
C VAL A 189 18.43 8.10 -2.21
N MET A 190 18.40 8.26 -0.90
CA MET A 190 17.81 7.30 0.03
C MET A 190 16.36 7.72 0.31
N THR A 191 15.40 6.84 0.02
CA THR A 191 14.00 7.10 0.31
C THR A 191 13.54 6.28 1.50
N PHE A 192 12.87 6.92 2.45
CA PHE A 192 12.38 6.35 3.69
C PHE A 192 10.86 6.48 3.77
N SER A 193 10.21 5.53 4.46
CA SER A 193 8.78 5.59 4.69
C SER A 193 8.41 5.09 6.09
N GLN A 194 7.60 5.85 6.81
CA GLN A 194 6.96 5.43 8.05
C GLN A 194 5.72 4.57 7.82
N ASN A 195 5.20 4.54 6.60
CA ASN A 195 4.04 3.76 6.23
C ASN A 195 4.50 2.52 5.46
N PHE A 196 3.67 1.47 5.47
CA PHE A 196 3.85 0.38 4.52
C PHE A 196 3.57 0.88 3.10
N ALA A 197 4.51 1.61 2.53
CA ALA A 197 4.37 2.19 1.20
C ALA A 197 5.64 1.99 0.36
N CYS A 198 5.43 1.74 -0.94
CA CYS A 198 6.53 1.77 -1.88
C CYS A 198 6.95 3.23 -2.13
N PRO A 199 8.20 3.60 -1.84
CA PRO A 199 8.65 4.98 -1.99
C PRO A 199 8.64 5.47 -3.44
N GLU A 200 8.80 4.57 -4.41
CA GLU A 200 8.82 4.93 -5.84
C GLU A 200 7.44 5.05 -6.46
N HIS A 201 6.51 4.15 -6.07
CA HIS A 201 5.20 4.05 -6.73
C HIS A 201 4.05 4.59 -5.89
N GLY A 202 4.30 5.00 -4.63
CA GLY A 202 3.27 5.50 -3.73
C GLY A 202 2.19 4.47 -3.36
N ILE A 203 2.40 3.20 -3.72
CA ILE A 203 1.48 2.11 -3.34
C ILE A 203 1.65 1.84 -1.86
N SER A 204 0.62 2.14 -1.08
CA SER A 204 0.60 1.96 0.37
C SER A 204 -0.32 0.82 0.78
N ILE A 205 0.10 0.09 1.80
CA ILE A 205 -0.71 -0.91 2.49
C ILE A 205 -1.07 -0.32 3.84
N SER A 206 -2.34 -0.03 4.06
CA SER A 206 -2.79 0.71 5.25
C SER A 206 -2.66 -0.09 6.55
N ASP A 207 -2.84 -1.41 6.48
CA ASP A 207 -2.76 -2.29 7.64
C ASP A 207 -2.57 -3.74 7.16
N LEU A 208 -1.55 -4.43 7.68
CA LEU A 208 -1.33 -5.86 7.46
C LEU A 208 -2.16 -6.69 8.46
N SER A 209 -3.47 -6.56 8.40
CA SER A 209 -4.39 -7.36 9.21
C SER A 209 -4.97 -8.54 8.43
N PRO A 210 -5.47 -9.60 9.10
CA PRO A 210 -6.15 -10.71 8.43
C PRO A 210 -7.35 -10.29 7.58
N ARG A 211 -7.90 -9.09 7.82
CA ARG A 211 -9.02 -8.51 7.05
C ARG A 211 -8.62 -8.14 5.63
N LEU A 212 -7.36 -7.71 5.44
CA LEU A 212 -6.83 -7.38 4.10
C LEU A 212 -6.85 -8.59 3.15
N PHE A 213 -6.75 -9.80 3.69
CA PHE A 213 -6.73 -11.04 2.93
C PHE A 213 -8.12 -11.70 2.83
N SER A 214 -9.19 -11.05 3.31
CA SER A 214 -10.54 -11.63 3.31
C SER A 214 -11.31 -11.29 2.04
N PHE A 215 -11.77 -12.30 1.30
CA PHE A 215 -12.63 -12.11 0.12
C PHE A 215 -14.02 -11.50 0.45
N ASN A 216 -14.41 -11.52 1.73
CA ASN A 216 -15.68 -10.98 2.20
C ASN A 216 -15.55 -9.57 2.80
N ASN A 217 -14.36 -8.99 2.78
CA ASN A 217 -14.09 -7.64 3.30
C ASN A 217 -13.81 -6.70 2.13
N PRO A 218 -14.36 -5.47 2.11
CA PRO A 218 -14.06 -4.49 1.06
C PRO A 218 -12.57 -4.17 0.88
N LEU A 219 -11.76 -4.36 1.93
CA LEU A 219 -10.30 -4.15 1.88
C LEU A 219 -9.56 -5.27 1.16
N GLY A 220 -10.12 -6.48 1.12
CA GLY A 220 -9.48 -7.66 0.51
C GLY A 220 -10.24 -8.24 -0.68
N ALA A 221 -11.40 -7.68 -1.01
CA ALA A 221 -12.18 -8.10 -2.18
C ALA A 221 -11.68 -7.38 -3.44
N CYS A 222 -11.57 -8.14 -4.55
CA CYS A 222 -11.34 -7.57 -5.88
C CYS A 222 -12.58 -6.86 -6.42
#